data_6aeeb34267c35ebe52ff8fc3c5b4d27b
#
_entry.id   6aeeb34267c35ebe52ff8fc3c5b4d27b
#
_cell.length_a   1.000
_cell.length_b   1.000
_cell.length_c   1.000
_cell.angle_alpha   90.00
_cell.angle_beta   90.00
_cell.angle_gamma   90.00
#
_symmetry.space_group_name_H-M   'P 1'
#
loop_
_entity.id
_entity.type
_entity.pdbx_description
1 polymer ?
#
loop_
_entity_poly.entity_id
_entity_poly.type
_entity_poly.pdbx_seq_one_letter_code
_entity_poly.pdbx_strand_id
1 'polypeptide(L)'
;TPAQFDVLRREGTERPYTSPLNDEHRNGTFSCAGCEQRLFSSSTKFDSGTGWPSFWQPLAAAVGETRDSSFGMVRTAVHCANCGGHLGHVFDDGPRPTGLRYCMNGVAMSFTPQA
;
A
#
# COMPACT_ATOMS: atom_id res chain seq x y z
N THR A 1 -10.66 12.16 -4.17
CA THR A 1 -11.07 11.98 -5.57
C THR A 1 -11.92 10.72 -5.71
N PRO A 2 -12.68 10.58 -6.79
CA PRO A 2 -13.45 9.35 -7.02
C PRO A 2 -12.57 8.09 -7.05
N ALA A 3 -11.39 8.16 -7.64
CA ALA A 3 -10.46 7.02 -7.67
C ALA A 3 -9.98 6.65 -6.26
N GLN A 4 -9.68 7.64 -5.43
CA GLN A 4 -9.28 7.40 -4.05
C GLN A 4 -10.42 6.78 -3.24
N PHE A 5 -11.63 7.30 -3.41
CA PHE A 5 -12.80 6.76 -2.72
C PHE A 5 -13.05 5.30 -3.11
N ASP A 6 -12.94 4.99 -4.40
CA ASP A 6 -13.17 3.63 -4.89
C ASP A 6 -12.23 2.62 -4.23
N VAL A 7 -10.96 2.95 -4.12
CA VAL A 7 -9.98 2.06 -3.47
C VAL A 7 -10.19 2.02 -1.96
N LEU A 8 -10.25 3.17 -1.31
CA LEU A 8 -10.28 3.24 0.16
C LEU A 8 -11.59 2.71 0.76
N ARG A 9 -12.72 2.91 0.09
CA ARG A 9 -14.04 2.63 0.66
C ARG A 9 -14.81 1.52 -0.06
N ARG A 10 -14.41 1.15 -1.28
CA ARG A 10 -15.04 0.10 -2.06
C ARG A 10 -14.09 -1.03 -2.41
N GLU A 11 -12.89 -1.04 -1.82
CA GLU A 11 -11.87 -2.06 -2.05
C GLU A 11 -11.49 -2.24 -3.52
N GLY A 12 -11.52 -1.14 -4.28
CA GLY A 12 -11.08 -1.16 -5.66
C GLY A 12 -9.58 -1.37 -5.80
N THR A 13 -9.14 -1.66 -7.01
CA THR A 13 -7.73 -1.84 -7.32
C THR A 13 -7.38 -0.96 -8.51
N GLU A 14 -6.32 -0.17 -8.38
CA GLU A 14 -5.82 0.63 -9.50
C GLU A 14 -5.17 -0.27 -10.54
N ARG A 15 -5.08 0.21 -11.78
CA ARG A 15 -4.33 -0.51 -12.82
C ARG A 15 -2.84 -0.45 -12.51
N PRO A 16 -2.08 -1.51 -12.82
CA PRO A 16 -0.63 -1.48 -12.65
C PRO A 16 -0.01 -0.37 -13.48
N TYR A 17 1.07 0.21 -12.99
CA TYR A 17 1.84 1.29 -13.64
C TYR A 17 1.06 2.60 -13.86
N THR A 18 -0.03 2.82 -13.14
CA THR A 18 -0.80 4.06 -13.29
C THR A 18 -0.48 5.10 -12.21
N SER A 19 0.00 4.68 -11.04
CA SER A 19 0.33 5.62 -9.98
C SER A 19 1.76 6.14 -10.11
N PRO A 20 1.98 7.46 -10.04
CA PRO A 20 3.34 8.02 -9.99
C PRO A 20 4.12 7.55 -8.75
N LEU A 21 3.44 7.12 -7.70
CA LEU A 21 4.11 6.63 -6.50
C LEU A 21 4.84 5.30 -6.73
N ASN A 22 4.49 4.56 -7.78
CA ASN A 22 5.24 3.37 -8.14
C ASN A 22 6.72 3.68 -8.41
N ASP A 23 6.98 4.83 -9.02
CA ASP A 23 8.33 5.28 -9.37
C ASP A 23 8.91 6.31 -8.38
N GLU A 24 8.28 6.48 -7.22
CA GLU A 24 8.75 7.43 -6.23
C GLU A 24 9.95 6.87 -5.49
N HIS A 25 11.10 7.49 -5.64
CA HIS A 25 12.37 7.04 -5.05
C HIS A 25 12.98 8.04 -4.05
N ARG A 26 12.34 9.19 -3.85
CA ARG A 26 12.84 10.16 -2.87
C ARG A 26 12.61 9.64 -1.45
N ASN A 27 13.44 10.11 -0.51
CA ASN A 27 13.24 9.80 0.90
C ASN A 27 11.99 10.53 1.42
N GLY A 28 11.17 9.84 2.15
CA GLY A 28 9.96 10.42 2.70
C GLY A 28 9.01 9.39 3.28
N THR A 29 7.76 9.80 3.44
CA THR A 29 6.73 9.01 4.10
C THR A 29 5.50 8.88 3.21
N PHE A 30 4.96 7.66 3.12
CA PHE A 30 3.71 7.38 2.42
C PHE A 30 2.59 7.29 3.44
N SER A 31 1.56 8.12 3.27
CA SER A 31 0.46 8.26 4.22
C SER A 31 -0.87 7.90 3.58
N CYS A 32 -1.86 7.56 4.41
CA CYS A 32 -3.22 7.25 3.93
C CYS A 32 -3.87 8.50 3.34
N ALA A 33 -4.37 8.38 2.12
CA ALA A 33 -5.04 9.50 1.46
C ALA A 33 -6.38 9.85 2.14
N GLY A 34 -6.95 8.92 2.91
CA GLY A 34 -8.23 9.15 3.58
C GLY A 34 -8.12 9.86 4.93
N CYS A 35 -7.09 9.55 5.72
CA CYS A 35 -6.97 10.08 7.08
C CYS A 35 -5.58 10.61 7.43
N GLU A 36 -4.64 10.57 6.49
CA GLU A 36 -3.27 11.04 6.64
C GLU A 36 -2.43 10.25 7.65
N GLN A 37 -2.90 9.07 8.09
CA GLN A 37 -2.10 8.18 8.92
C GLN A 37 -0.80 7.81 8.16
N ARG A 38 0.35 7.91 8.82
CA ARG A 38 1.62 7.46 8.25
C ARG A 38 1.61 5.94 8.13
N LEU A 39 1.92 5.44 6.94
CA LEU A 39 1.81 4.01 6.64
C LEU A 39 3.14 3.33 6.39
N PHE A 40 3.96 3.92 5.51
CA PHE A 40 5.23 3.33 5.09
C PHE A 40 6.31 4.39 4.99
N SER A 41 7.54 3.97 5.30
CA SER A 41 8.72 4.77 5.05
C SER A 41 9.32 4.40 3.69
N SER A 42 9.92 5.38 3.00
CA SER A 42 10.66 5.12 1.76
C SER A 42 11.79 4.12 1.96
N SER A 43 12.29 3.96 3.18
CA SER A 43 13.37 3.01 3.47
C SER A 43 12.99 1.56 3.23
N THR A 44 11.68 1.23 3.23
CA THR A 44 11.21 -0.12 2.98
C THR A 44 10.61 -0.31 1.59
N LYS A 45 10.58 0.75 0.77
CA LYS A 45 10.06 0.66 -0.60
C LYS A 45 11.07 -0.03 -1.51
N PHE A 46 10.56 -0.89 -2.40
CA PHE A 46 11.39 -1.56 -3.41
C PHE A 46 10.62 -1.73 -4.71
N ASP A 47 11.36 -1.94 -5.80
CA ASP A 47 10.76 -2.17 -7.11
C ASP A 47 10.44 -3.66 -7.27
N SER A 48 9.16 -3.99 -7.18
CA SER A 48 8.72 -5.39 -7.27
C SER A 48 8.49 -5.85 -8.70
N GLY A 49 8.43 -4.92 -9.66
CA GLY A 49 8.12 -5.24 -11.05
C GLY A 49 6.64 -5.52 -11.29
N THR A 50 5.78 -5.29 -10.31
CA THR A 50 4.34 -5.59 -10.42
C THR A 50 3.53 -4.43 -10.99
N GLY A 51 4.06 -3.21 -10.93
CA GLY A 51 3.34 -2.01 -11.37
C GLY A 51 2.60 -1.29 -10.26
N TRP A 52 2.74 -1.75 -9.03
CA TRP A 52 2.19 -1.10 -7.84
C TRP A 52 3.30 -0.77 -6.87
N PRO A 53 3.17 0.35 -6.10
CA PRO A 53 4.12 0.65 -5.03
C PRO A 53 4.23 -0.53 -4.07
N SER A 54 5.45 -0.96 -3.78
CA SER A 54 5.71 -2.13 -2.95
C SER A 54 6.66 -1.82 -1.81
N PHE A 55 6.39 -2.41 -0.66
CA PHE A 55 7.14 -2.21 0.58
C PHE A 55 7.33 -3.55 1.27
N TRP A 56 8.42 -3.72 2.01
CA TRP A 56 8.64 -4.98 2.72
C TRP A 56 8.22 -4.90 4.20
N GLN A 57 7.86 -3.72 4.70
CA GLN A 57 7.40 -3.55 6.07
C GLN A 57 6.65 -2.21 6.22
N PRO A 58 5.51 -2.17 6.92
CA PRO A 58 4.86 -0.92 7.28
C PRO A 58 5.49 -0.29 8.51
N LEU A 59 5.13 0.96 8.80
CA LEU A 59 5.44 1.58 10.08
C LEU A 59 4.68 0.85 11.19
N ALA A 60 5.20 0.92 12.42
CA ALA A 60 4.61 0.20 13.55
C ALA A 60 3.14 0.58 13.76
N ALA A 61 2.27 -0.44 13.87
CA ALA A 61 0.84 -0.28 14.14
C ALA A 61 0.09 0.56 13.09
N ALA A 62 0.68 0.77 11.90
CA ALA A 62 0.07 1.64 10.88
C ALA A 62 -1.02 0.96 10.09
N VAL A 63 -0.95 -0.35 9.89
CA VAL A 63 -1.90 -1.09 9.07
C VAL A 63 -2.48 -2.29 9.81
N GLY A 64 -3.65 -2.75 9.34
CA GLY A 64 -4.25 -4.01 9.76
C GLY A 64 -4.43 -4.92 8.58
N GLU A 65 -4.74 -6.19 8.84
CA GLU A 65 -4.89 -7.21 7.80
C GLU A 65 -6.20 -7.93 7.93
N THR A 66 -6.79 -8.29 6.79
CA THR A 66 -8.05 -9.02 6.72
C THR A 66 -7.96 -10.06 5.62
N ARG A 67 -8.48 -11.25 5.86
CA ARG A 67 -8.50 -12.30 4.84
C ARG A 67 -9.52 -11.95 3.76
N ASP A 68 -9.08 -12.03 2.51
CA ASP A 68 -9.89 -11.72 1.33
C ASP A 68 -10.00 -12.99 0.48
N SER A 69 -11.23 -13.47 0.26
CA SER A 69 -11.50 -14.72 -0.48
C SER A 69 -12.14 -14.46 -1.85
N SER A 70 -11.96 -13.28 -2.41
CA SER A 70 -12.54 -12.90 -3.70
C SER A 70 -11.99 -13.73 -4.85
N PHE A 71 -12.83 -13.96 -5.87
CA PHE A 71 -12.44 -14.58 -7.14
C PHE A 71 -11.80 -15.96 -7.00
N GLY A 72 -12.22 -16.73 -6.00
CA GLY A 72 -11.68 -18.08 -5.79
C GLY A 72 -10.26 -18.11 -5.24
N MET A 73 -9.72 -16.97 -4.89
CA MET A 73 -8.36 -16.84 -4.31
C MET A 73 -8.46 -16.36 -2.87
N VAL A 74 -7.56 -16.86 -2.02
CA VAL A 74 -7.43 -16.39 -0.65
C VAL A 74 -6.20 -15.49 -0.58
N ARG A 75 -6.41 -14.21 -0.25
CA ARG A 75 -5.34 -13.22 -0.12
C ARG A 75 -5.47 -12.52 1.23
N THR A 76 -4.41 -11.85 1.65
CA THR A 76 -4.44 -11.00 2.84
C THR A 76 -4.57 -9.55 2.41
N ALA A 77 -5.72 -8.96 2.68
CA ALA A 77 -5.96 -7.54 2.39
C ALA A 77 -5.35 -6.69 3.50
N VAL A 78 -4.82 -5.53 3.11
CA VAL A 78 -4.18 -4.57 4.03
C VAL A 78 -5.01 -3.30 4.05
N HIS A 79 -5.32 -2.80 5.24
CA HIS A 79 -6.10 -1.57 5.43
C HIS A 79 -5.40 -0.64 6.41
N CYS A 80 -5.73 0.65 6.33
CA CYS A 80 -5.24 1.64 7.28
C CYS A 80 -5.79 1.31 8.67
N ALA A 81 -4.91 1.20 9.67
CA ALA A 81 -5.33 0.88 11.03
C ALA A 81 -6.16 1.99 11.67
N ASN A 82 -6.03 3.22 11.19
CA ASN A 82 -6.75 4.36 11.73
C ASN A 82 -8.16 4.50 11.16
N CYS A 83 -8.31 4.53 9.84
CA CYS A 83 -9.62 4.79 9.22
C CYS A 83 -10.27 3.56 8.58
N GLY A 84 -9.57 2.42 8.53
CA GLY A 84 -10.07 1.21 7.92
C GLY A 84 -10.05 1.20 6.40
N GLY A 85 -9.53 2.25 5.75
CA GLY A 85 -9.50 2.32 4.29
C GLY A 85 -8.65 1.22 3.67
N HIS A 86 -9.16 0.61 2.60
CA HIS A 86 -8.42 -0.44 1.89
C HIS A 86 -7.19 0.15 1.20
N LEU A 87 -6.04 -0.51 1.36
CA LEU A 87 -4.79 -0.06 0.77
C LEU A 87 -4.28 -1.00 -0.31
N GLY A 88 -4.36 -2.29 -0.10
CA GLY A 88 -3.83 -3.28 -1.02
C GLY A 88 -3.79 -4.66 -0.39
N HIS A 89 -2.76 -5.43 -0.75
CA HIS A 89 -2.60 -6.80 -0.26
C HIS A 89 -1.14 -7.05 0.12
N VAL A 90 -0.92 -8.02 1.00
CA VAL A 90 0.42 -8.46 1.38
C VAL A 90 0.63 -9.91 0.94
N PHE A 91 1.82 -10.19 0.41
CA PHE A 91 2.23 -11.51 -0.09
C PHE A 91 3.55 -11.92 0.59
N ASP A 92 3.86 -13.20 0.55
CA ASP A 92 5.05 -13.77 1.21
C ASP A 92 6.23 -13.96 0.25
N ASP A 93 6.21 -13.30 -0.89
CA ASP A 93 7.25 -13.36 -1.91
C ASP A 93 8.08 -12.09 -1.99
N GLY A 94 8.33 -11.45 -0.86
CA GLY A 94 9.07 -10.21 -0.77
C GLY A 94 10.53 -10.41 -0.40
N PRO A 95 11.29 -9.31 -0.33
CA PRO A 95 12.71 -9.35 -0.01
C PRO A 95 12.97 -9.48 1.48
N ARG A 96 14.21 -9.78 1.84
CA ARG A 96 14.66 -9.68 3.22
C ARG A 96 14.55 -8.24 3.70
N PRO A 97 14.38 -8.00 5.01
CA PRO A 97 14.43 -9.00 6.10
C PRO A 97 13.11 -9.71 6.38
N THR A 98 11.97 -9.19 5.91
CA THR A 98 10.68 -9.76 6.30
C THR A 98 10.22 -10.91 5.41
N GLY A 99 10.65 -10.92 4.14
CA GLY A 99 10.10 -11.85 3.15
C GLY A 99 8.70 -11.47 2.69
N LEU A 100 8.21 -10.28 3.05
CA LEU A 100 6.88 -9.82 2.73
C LEU A 100 6.89 -8.77 1.64
N ARG A 101 5.85 -8.79 0.80
CA ARG A 101 5.63 -7.77 -0.22
C ARG A 101 4.25 -7.14 0.03
N TYR A 102 4.25 -5.92 0.54
CA TYR A 102 3.04 -5.11 0.69
C TYR A 102 2.83 -4.37 -0.62
N CYS A 103 1.87 -4.84 -1.40
CA CYS A 103 1.57 -4.30 -2.73
C CYS A 103 0.38 -3.36 -2.58
N MET A 104 0.66 -2.05 -2.63
CA MET A 104 -0.33 -1.03 -2.28
C MET A 104 -0.83 -0.30 -3.51
N ASN A 105 -2.08 0.18 -3.45
CA ASN A 105 -2.62 1.07 -4.47
C ASN A 105 -2.09 2.48 -4.21
N GLY A 106 -1.31 3.02 -5.14
CA GLY A 106 -0.72 4.34 -4.97
C GLY A 106 -1.77 5.44 -4.82
N VAL A 107 -2.92 5.28 -5.47
CA VAL A 107 -4.01 6.25 -5.37
C VAL A 107 -4.58 6.35 -3.94
N ALA A 108 -4.41 5.29 -3.13
CA ALA A 108 -4.87 5.28 -1.73
C ALA A 108 -3.89 5.97 -0.78
N MET A 109 -2.75 6.42 -1.29
CA MET A 109 -1.70 7.02 -0.48
C MET A 109 -1.30 8.39 -1.00
N SER A 110 -0.66 9.18 -0.14
CA SER A 110 0.03 10.39 -0.52
C SER A 110 1.49 10.29 -0.08
N PHE A 111 2.37 10.98 -0.77
CA PHE A 111 3.79 10.97 -0.45
C PHE A 111 4.23 12.36 0.02
N THR A 112 4.95 12.40 1.16
CA THR A 112 5.54 13.61 1.69
C THR A 112 7.05 13.44 1.68
N PRO A 113 7.79 14.19 0.85
CA PRO A 113 9.24 14.08 0.84
C PRO A 113 9.83 14.57 2.16
N GLN A 114 10.94 13.94 2.54
CA GLN A 114 11.69 14.34 3.73
C GLN A 114 12.41 15.65 3.47
N ALA A 115 12.28 16.57 4.43
CA ALA A 115 12.93 17.88 4.33
C ALA A 115 14.45 17.77 4.45
#